data_60d653c2e24853f1f0a5bd9cc53c8928
#
_entry.id   60d653c2e24853f1f0a5bd9cc53c8928
#
_cell.length_a   1.000
_cell.length_b   1.000
_cell.length_c   1.000
_cell.angle_alpha   90.00
_cell.angle_beta   90.00
_cell.angle_gamma   90.00
#
_symmetry.space_group_name_H-M   'P 1'
#
loop_
_entity.id
_entity.type
_entity.pdbx_description
1 polymer ?
#
loop_
_entity_poly.entity_id
_entity_poly.type
_entity_poly.pdbx_seq_one_letter_code
_entity_poly.pdbx_strand_id
1 'polypeptide(L)'
;MSNESCSEKSQLKYTLLTGATGLLGEYLLRDLLLKGIRVAVLVRPTKKMTVTRRIEEILLRWERELRVALPRPVILSGCLTSRNCGLTNAQIDWLRSSCERVLHNAAVLTFVGVDRAREPWVTNVGGTQNVLNLCRETGVSDLHYVSTAYVCGERKGLIGENQLDVGQGFRNDYERSKFEAECHVRECSWLDDPTIYRPAVISGDSETGYTSTYHGLYLYLRLIAMLVPRVPADENGIRHTPIRLPMSGGEPRNVVPVDWVAKVITRLLTTTEARGNTFHISPDVPLTPRQVVEYCYSYFNSEGVIYCADQPADRDEVSEFEREFLQNIQMYQAYDRSDPIFDRANLLRFSGDIPCPEIDEQLLHRYLDFGERDRWGKRRKNAAPHLDPAEVRTTLPRPEADPEAYASSGWSTLTIESSGPPLPPFEIGLDLHGPWGGQWHMVGNGGNRMKVRPGLPLKADVPILHIPLVELMNHFDDLERPLHQYFKNVAAFDDGRWCLPLVSSLRQSLTATQ
;
A
#
# COMPACT_ATOMS: atom_id res chain seq x y z
N MET A 1 50.51 21.08 2.42
CA MET A 1 49.41 20.71 3.31
C MET A 1 48.18 20.57 2.42
N SER A 2 47.96 19.40 1.94
CA SER A 2 46.88 19.03 1.02
C SER A 2 45.65 18.65 1.85
N ASN A 3 44.60 19.48 1.77
CA ASN A 3 43.27 19.13 2.26
C ASN A 3 42.67 18.08 1.32
N GLU A 4 42.74 16.82 1.71
CA GLU A 4 41.90 15.79 1.13
C GLU A 4 40.46 16.01 1.66
N SER A 5 39.63 16.59 0.81
CA SER A 5 38.19 16.60 1.02
C SER A 5 37.70 15.16 0.91
N CYS A 6 37.38 14.57 2.07
CA CYS A 6 36.67 13.32 2.17
C CYS A 6 35.27 13.54 1.52
N SER A 7 35.10 13.08 0.28
CA SER A 7 33.79 13.09 -0.36
C SER A 7 32.87 12.18 0.45
N GLU A 8 31.92 12.76 1.18
CA GLU A 8 30.81 12.02 1.78
C GLU A 8 30.14 11.19 0.69
N LYS A 9 30.31 9.89 0.74
CA LYS A 9 29.56 8.95 -0.10
C LYS A 9 28.09 9.19 0.20
N SER A 10 27.36 9.75 -0.73
CA SER A 10 25.91 9.90 -0.64
C SER A 10 25.30 8.52 -0.43
N GLN A 11 24.97 8.23 0.83
CA GLN A 11 24.41 6.95 1.23
C GLN A 11 22.97 6.88 0.74
N LEU A 12 22.61 5.77 0.09
CA LEU A 12 21.29 5.57 -0.45
C LEU A 12 20.25 5.53 0.66
N LYS A 13 19.24 6.36 0.56
CA LYS A 13 18.21 6.50 1.59
C LYS A 13 16.91 5.81 1.18
N TYR A 14 16.33 5.06 2.10
CA TYR A 14 15.09 4.31 1.92
C TYR A 14 13.97 4.86 2.80
N THR A 15 12.75 4.71 2.32
CA THR A 15 11.53 4.89 3.11
C THR A 15 11.03 3.51 3.55
N LEU A 16 10.94 3.27 4.86
CA LEU A 16 10.34 2.04 5.39
C LEU A 16 8.81 2.18 5.39
N LEU A 17 8.13 1.38 4.57
CA LEU A 17 6.67 1.30 4.53
C LEU A 17 6.18 0.09 5.32
N THR A 18 5.31 0.31 6.30
CA THR A 18 4.56 -0.76 6.95
C THR A 18 3.16 -0.87 6.34
N GLY A 19 2.57 -2.07 6.36
CA GLY A 19 1.23 -2.27 5.84
C GLY A 19 1.12 -2.27 4.31
N ALA A 20 2.22 -2.47 3.58
CA ALA A 20 2.29 -2.49 2.11
C ALA A 20 1.33 -3.49 1.44
N THR A 21 0.82 -4.49 2.16
CA THR A 21 -0.10 -5.52 1.64
C THR A 21 -1.58 -5.25 1.96
N GLY A 22 -1.91 -4.11 2.54
CA GLY A 22 -3.28 -3.63 2.74
C GLY A 22 -3.74 -2.76 1.58
N LEU A 23 -5.04 -2.45 1.49
CA LEU A 23 -5.63 -1.69 0.39
C LEU A 23 -4.88 -0.38 0.13
N LEU A 24 -4.75 0.51 1.11
CA LEU A 24 -4.00 1.75 0.94
C LEU A 24 -2.50 1.49 0.71
N GLY A 25 -1.94 0.49 1.40
CA GLY A 25 -0.51 0.19 1.34
C GLY A 25 -0.01 -0.24 -0.02
N GLU A 26 -0.80 -0.99 -0.80
CA GLU A 26 -0.44 -1.41 -2.15
C GLU A 26 -0.46 -0.24 -3.15
N TYR A 27 -1.32 0.76 -2.94
CA TYR A 27 -1.33 2.02 -3.71
C TYR A 27 -0.16 2.92 -3.32
N LEU A 28 0.12 3.06 -2.02
CA LEU A 28 1.30 3.80 -1.54
C LEU A 28 2.60 3.19 -2.09
N LEU A 29 2.73 1.86 -2.06
CA LEU A 29 3.90 1.17 -2.62
C LEU A 29 4.06 1.50 -4.12
N ARG A 30 2.98 1.39 -4.90
CA ARG A 30 2.96 1.74 -6.32
C ARG A 30 3.43 3.18 -6.55
N ASP A 31 2.80 4.14 -5.87
CA ASP A 31 3.04 5.57 -6.12
C ASP A 31 4.44 6.00 -5.69
N LEU A 32 4.96 5.47 -4.59
CA LEU A 32 6.34 5.71 -4.15
C LEU A 32 7.35 5.17 -5.17
N LEU A 33 7.15 3.94 -5.66
CA LEU A 33 8.05 3.34 -6.65
C LEU A 33 8.00 4.07 -8.00
N LEU A 34 6.82 4.52 -8.45
CA LEU A 34 6.68 5.34 -9.66
C LEU A 34 7.39 6.70 -9.55
N LYS A 35 7.47 7.26 -8.34
CA LYS A 35 8.25 8.48 -8.07
C LYS A 35 9.76 8.23 -7.91
N GLY A 36 10.22 7.00 -8.10
CA GLY A 36 11.64 6.65 -7.92
C GLY A 36 12.10 6.61 -6.47
N ILE A 37 11.18 6.66 -5.50
CA ILE A 37 11.51 6.56 -4.07
C ILE A 37 11.91 5.13 -3.76
N ARG A 38 13.04 4.96 -3.08
CA ARG A 38 13.48 3.65 -2.62
C ARG A 38 12.67 3.23 -1.40
N VAL A 39 12.04 2.08 -1.52
CA VAL A 39 11.14 1.56 -0.48
C VAL A 39 11.70 0.28 0.10
N ALA A 40 11.72 0.22 1.43
CA ALA A 40 11.77 -1.04 2.18
C ALA A 40 10.37 -1.33 2.72
N VAL A 41 9.93 -2.58 2.67
CA VAL A 41 8.60 -2.97 3.16
C VAL A 41 8.73 -3.95 4.32
N LEU A 42 8.06 -3.66 5.44
CA LEU A 42 7.91 -4.60 6.55
C LEU A 42 6.67 -5.46 6.31
N VAL A 43 6.87 -6.76 6.10
CA VAL A 43 5.80 -7.68 5.71
C VAL A 43 5.71 -8.86 6.67
N ARG A 44 4.51 -9.11 7.19
CA ARG A 44 4.23 -10.25 8.07
C ARG A 44 4.20 -11.56 7.28
N PRO A 45 4.96 -12.60 7.67
CA PRO A 45 4.86 -13.92 7.06
C PRO A 45 3.48 -14.54 7.30
N THR A 46 3.02 -15.35 6.36
CA THR A 46 1.77 -16.11 6.49
C THR A 46 2.03 -17.59 6.25
N LYS A 47 1.14 -18.46 6.77
CA LYS A 47 1.25 -19.92 6.54
C LYS A 47 1.09 -20.33 5.07
N LYS A 48 0.45 -19.46 4.25
CA LYS A 48 0.07 -19.79 2.86
C LYS A 48 1.04 -19.25 1.82
N MET A 49 1.80 -18.19 2.16
CA MET A 49 2.56 -17.44 1.17
C MET A 49 3.77 -16.78 1.81
N THR A 50 4.91 -16.83 1.14
CA THR A 50 6.13 -16.11 1.56
C THR A 50 5.93 -14.60 1.46
N VAL A 51 6.72 -13.84 2.20
CA VAL A 51 6.67 -12.37 2.16
C VAL A 51 7.01 -11.83 0.77
N THR A 52 8.00 -12.43 0.11
CA THR A 52 8.42 -12.08 -1.26
C THR A 52 7.28 -12.29 -2.24
N ARG A 53 6.66 -13.45 -2.25
CA ARG A 53 5.55 -13.75 -3.15
C ARG A 53 4.38 -12.79 -2.98
N ARG A 54 4.06 -12.40 -1.73
CA ARG A 54 2.99 -11.42 -1.46
C ARG A 54 3.26 -10.07 -2.11
N ILE A 55 4.49 -9.59 -2.03
CA ILE A 55 4.87 -8.30 -2.65
C ILE A 55 4.94 -8.43 -4.17
N GLU A 56 5.51 -9.53 -4.69
CA GLU A 56 5.57 -9.77 -6.13
C GLU A 56 4.16 -9.84 -6.77
N GLU A 57 3.19 -10.50 -6.15
CA GLU A 57 1.81 -10.54 -6.66
C GLU A 57 1.18 -9.14 -6.77
N ILE A 58 1.48 -8.25 -5.81
CA ILE A 58 1.03 -6.85 -5.84
C ILE A 58 1.71 -6.10 -7.00
N LEU A 59 3.03 -6.20 -7.10
CA LEU A 59 3.79 -5.49 -8.13
C LEU A 59 3.44 -5.98 -9.54
N LEU A 60 3.32 -7.28 -9.75
CA LEU A 60 2.92 -7.87 -11.03
C LEU A 60 1.51 -7.43 -11.46
N ARG A 61 0.60 -7.24 -10.51
CA ARG A 61 -0.71 -6.67 -10.83
C ARG A 61 -0.56 -5.24 -11.33
N TRP A 62 0.19 -4.40 -10.63
CA TRP A 62 0.42 -3.01 -11.03
C TRP A 62 1.19 -2.90 -12.35
N GLU A 63 2.21 -3.72 -12.56
CA GLU A 63 2.97 -3.76 -13.82
C GLU A 63 2.08 -4.10 -15.02
N ARG A 64 1.14 -5.04 -14.86
CA ARG A 64 0.16 -5.38 -15.91
C ARG A 64 -0.83 -4.25 -16.18
N GLU A 65 -1.30 -3.59 -15.13
CA GLU A 65 -2.27 -2.49 -15.22
C GLU A 65 -1.65 -1.24 -15.84
N LEU A 66 -0.47 -0.86 -15.36
CA LEU A 66 0.25 0.34 -15.78
C LEU A 66 1.06 0.15 -17.08
N ARG A 67 1.31 -1.08 -17.50
CA ARG A 67 2.18 -1.41 -18.63
C ARG A 67 3.63 -0.93 -18.46
N VAL A 68 4.12 -0.83 -17.24
CA VAL A 68 5.49 -0.45 -16.90
C VAL A 68 6.06 -1.40 -15.85
N ALA A 69 7.38 -1.66 -15.91
CA ALA A 69 8.09 -2.39 -14.88
C ALA A 69 8.32 -1.49 -13.66
N LEU A 70 8.06 -2.00 -12.45
CA LEU A 70 8.28 -1.28 -11.20
C LEU A 70 9.60 -1.72 -10.54
N PRO A 71 10.34 -0.78 -9.92
CA PRO A 71 11.47 -1.14 -9.06
C PRO A 71 11.04 -2.10 -7.94
N ARG A 72 11.94 -2.97 -7.48
CA ARG A 72 11.66 -3.89 -6.38
C ARG A 72 12.05 -3.29 -5.05
N PRO A 73 11.13 -3.27 -4.06
CA PRO A 73 11.44 -2.83 -2.71
C PRO A 73 12.33 -3.85 -1.99
N VAL A 74 13.09 -3.39 -1.00
CA VAL A 74 13.72 -4.29 -0.02
C VAL A 74 12.63 -4.90 0.86
N ILE A 75 12.60 -6.21 0.99
CA ILE A 75 11.55 -6.91 1.75
C ILE A 75 12.10 -7.39 3.09
N LEU A 76 11.59 -6.82 4.17
CA LEU A 76 11.91 -7.20 5.54
C LEU A 76 10.78 -8.09 6.08
N SER A 77 11.11 -9.33 6.42
CA SER A 77 10.17 -10.25 7.05
C SER A 77 10.07 -9.95 8.54
N GLY A 78 8.87 -9.54 9.00
CA GLY A 78 8.68 -9.17 10.40
C GLY A 78 7.20 -9.06 10.78
N CYS A 79 6.94 -8.78 12.04
CA CYS A 79 5.60 -8.64 12.59
C CYS A 79 5.55 -7.49 13.60
N LEU A 80 4.67 -6.54 13.39
CA LEU A 80 4.52 -5.36 14.27
C LEU A 80 4.26 -5.72 15.73
N THR A 81 3.58 -6.83 16.00
CA THR A 81 3.25 -7.25 17.36
C THR A 81 4.42 -7.90 18.11
N SER A 82 5.55 -8.09 17.44
CA SER A 82 6.77 -8.63 18.02
C SER A 82 7.74 -7.49 18.42
N ARG A 83 8.57 -7.72 19.43
CA ARG A 83 9.66 -6.79 19.78
C ARG A 83 10.52 -6.49 18.55
N ASN A 84 10.94 -5.24 18.39
CA ASN A 84 11.70 -4.76 17.22
C ASN A 84 11.04 -5.15 15.88
N CYS A 85 9.70 -5.20 15.87
CA CYS A 85 8.91 -5.65 14.71
C CYS A 85 9.30 -7.03 14.19
N GLY A 86 9.95 -7.87 15.00
CA GLY A 86 10.43 -9.20 14.61
C GLY A 86 11.64 -9.19 13.67
N LEU A 87 12.34 -8.06 13.57
CA LEU A 87 13.54 -7.91 12.74
C LEU A 87 14.79 -8.48 13.46
N THR A 88 15.72 -8.99 12.66
CA THR A 88 17.06 -9.41 13.13
C THR A 88 17.95 -8.20 13.38
N ASN A 89 19.01 -8.36 14.17
CA ASN A 89 19.98 -7.27 14.42
C ASN A 89 20.60 -6.76 13.10
N ALA A 90 20.94 -7.64 12.16
CA ALA A 90 21.48 -7.24 10.86
C ALA A 90 20.49 -6.38 10.05
N GLN A 91 19.20 -6.68 10.11
CA GLN A 91 18.17 -5.85 9.46
C GLN A 91 17.98 -4.49 10.16
N ILE A 92 18.09 -4.45 11.47
CA ILE A 92 18.05 -3.20 12.25
C ILE A 92 19.29 -2.35 11.93
N ASP A 93 20.48 -2.94 11.85
CA ASP A 93 21.71 -2.24 11.48
C ASP A 93 21.64 -1.70 10.05
N TRP A 94 21.05 -2.46 9.13
CA TRP A 94 20.78 -2.00 7.78
C TRP A 94 19.81 -0.81 7.76
N LEU A 95 18.71 -0.87 8.51
CA LEU A 95 17.78 0.26 8.64
C LEU A 95 18.47 1.49 9.21
N ARG A 96 19.31 1.33 10.22
CA ARG A 96 20.09 2.43 10.83
C ARG A 96 20.99 3.13 9.82
N SER A 97 21.60 2.36 8.93
CA SER A 97 22.51 2.92 7.92
C SER A 97 21.79 3.46 6.69
N SER A 98 20.67 2.88 6.31
CA SER A 98 20.05 3.08 4.99
C SER A 98 18.65 3.71 5.01
N CYS A 99 17.95 3.72 6.15
CA CYS A 99 16.59 4.28 6.23
C CYS A 99 16.64 5.74 6.70
N GLU A 100 15.92 6.63 6.03
CA GLU A 100 15.81 8.04 6.42
C GLU A 100 14.44 8.37 7.03
N ARG A 101 13.38 7.64 6.66
CA ARG A 101 12.02 7.88 7.13
C ARG A 101 11.21 6.61 7.22
N VAL A 102 10.15 6.67 8.03
CA VAL A 102 9.17 5.61 8.17
C VAL A 102 7.79 6.12 7.78
N LEU A 103 7.11 5.41 6.87
CA LEU A 103 5.68 5.58 6.58
C LEU A 103 4.93 4.43 7.26
N HIS A 104 4.37 4.71 8.44
CA HIS A 104 3.64 3.72 9.22
C HIS A 104 2.15 3.72 8.85
N ASN A 105 1.77 2.82 7.93
CA ASN A 105 0.41 2.66 7.43
C ASN A 105 -0.29 1.40 7.96
N ALA A 106 0.42 0.49 8.59
CA ALA A 106 -0.18 -0.77 9.06
C ALA A 106 -1.15 -0.54 10.21
N ALA A 107 -2.35 -1.06 10.07
CA ALA A 107 -3.38 -1.10 11.11
C ALA A 107 -4.32 -2.28 10.86
N VAL A 108 -5.10 -2.65 11.89
CA VAL A 108 -6.18 -3.64 11.80
C VAL A 108 -7.51 -2.93 12.06
N LEU A 109 -8.46 -3.20 11.17
CA LEU A 109 -9.83 -2.69 11.26
C LEU A 109 -10.70 -3.70 12.02
N THR A 110 -10.77 -3.57 13.33
CA THR A 110 -11.64 -4.38 14.21
C THR A 110 -12.43 -3.45 15.10
N PHE A 111 -13.76 -3.41 14.92
CA PHE A 111 -14.63 -2.47 15.62
C PHE A 111 -14.92 -2.88 17.07
N VAL A 112 -15.00 -4.17 17.33
CA VAL A 112 -15.25 -4.71 18.66
C VAL A 112 -14.10 -5.63 19.05
N GLY A 113 -13.32 -5.21 20.02
CA GLY A 113 -12.25 -6.00 20.65
C GLY A 113 -12.82 -6.87 21.77
N VAL A 114 -12.20 -8.02 21.99
CA VAL A 114 -12.55 -8.89 23.14
C VAL A 114 -11.92 -8.33 24.42
N ASP A 115 -10.64 -7.97 24.33
CA ASP A 115 -9.85 -7.37 25.41
C ASP A 115 -8.62 -6.64 24.82
N ARG A 116 -7.85 -5.96 25.69
CA ARG A 116 -6.66 -5.21 25.27
C ARG A 116 -5.47 -6.06 24.85
N ALA A 117 -5.47 -7.35 25.12
CA ALA A 117 -4.44 -8.29 24.68
C ALA A 117 -4.73 -8.86 23.28
N ARG A 118 -5.80 -8.40 22.62
CA ARG A 118 -6.22 -8.83 21.28
C ARG A 118 -6.38 -7.64 20.34
N GLU A 119 -6.79 -7.92 19.11
CA GLU A 119 -7.06 -6.87 18.12
C GLU A 119 -8.30 -6.04 18.52
N PRO A 120 -8.31 -4.74 18.25
CA PRO A 120 -7.32 -3.96 17.47
C PRO A 120 -6.10 -3.47 18.28
N TRP A 121 -6.07 -3.64 19.59
CA TRP A 121 -5.09 -3.06 20.52
C TRP A 121 -3.67 -3.52 20.27
N VAL A 122 -3.50 -4.82 20.06
CA VAL A 122 -2.18 -5.45 19.89
C VAL A 122 -1.46 -4.90 18.66
N THR A 123 -2.18 -4.75 17.54
CA THR A 123 -1.59 -4.20 16.32
C THR A 123 -1.58 -2.67 16.32
N ASN A 124 -2.71 -2.01 16.60
CA ASN A 124 -2.79 -0.57 16.42
C ASN A 124 -2.01 0.21 17.49
N VAL A 125 -2.08 -0.19 18.74
CA VAL A 125 -1.36 0.47 19.84
C VAL A 125 0.00 -0.19 20.05
N GLY A 126 0.05 -1.48 20.35
CA GLY A 126 1.29 -2.21 20.61
C GLY A 126 2.23 -2.24 19.40
N GLY A 127 1.68 -2.46 18.20
CA GLY A 127 2.45 -2.42 16.95
C GLY A 127 3.02 -1.04 16.64
N THR A 128 2.25 0.03 16.86
CA THR A 128 2.74 1.41 16.72
C THR A 128 3.88 1.67 17.72
N GLN A 129 3.73 1.24 18.98
CA GLN A 129 4.79 1.37 19.98
C GLN A 129 6.07 0.64 19.57
N ASN A 130 5.96 -0.54 18.96
CA ASN A 130 7.12 -1.28 18.43
C ASN A 130 7.80 -0.54 17.26
N VAL A 131 7.02 0.13 16.39
CA VAL A 131 7.57 0.99 15.32
C VAL A 131 8.29 2.19 15.91
N LEU A 132 7.73 2.85 16.91
CA LEU A 132 8.36 3.96 17.61
C LEU A 132 9.69 3.54 18.26
N ASN A 133 9.72 2.38 18.91
CA ASN A 133 10.94 1.79 19.46
C ASN A 133 11.97 1.49 18.38
N LEU A 134 11.54 0.97 17.22
CA LEU A 134 12.41 0.74 16.06
C LEU A 134 12.99 2.05 15.54
N CYS A 135 12.19 3.12 15.41
CA CYS A 135 12.66 4.45 15.03
C CYS A 135 13.78 4.93 15.99
N ARG A 136 13.56 4.80 17.31
CA ARG A 136 14.57 5.17 18.32
C ARG A 136 15.85 4.33 18.20
N GLU A 137 15.73 3.03 18.01
CA GLU A 137 16.87 2.11 17.90
C GLU A 137 17.68 2.36 16.63
N THR A 138 17.03 2.71 15.53
CA THR A 138 17.67 2.99 14.24
C THR A 138 18.10 4.43 14.07
N GLY A 139 17.66 5.36 14.93
CA GLY A 139 17.92 6.79 14.81
C GLY A 139 17.11 7.48 13.71
N VAL A 140 16.05 6.84 13.19
CA VAL A 140 15.15 7.45 12.22
C VAL A 140 14.14 8.33 12.95
N SER A 141 14.22 9.65 12.76
CA SER A 141 13.35 10.63 13.40
C SER A 141 12.18 11.11 12.52
N ASP A 142 12.26 10.96 11.20
CA ASP A 142 11.22 11.36 10.24
C ASP A 142 10.13 10.26 10.15
N LEU A 143 9.06 10.44 10.92
CA LEU A 143 7.91 9.53 10.96
C LEU A 143 6.67 10.14 10.31
N HIS A 144 6.12 9.44 9.34
CA HIS A 144 4.82 9.68 8.72
C HIS A 144 3.84 8.61 9.21
N TYR A 145 2.81 9.01 9.91
CA TYR A 145 1.84 8.09 10.52
C TYR A 145 0.46 8.20 9.88
N VAL A 146 -0.05 7.09 9.35
CA VAL A 146 -1.42 7.01 8.84
C VAL A 146 -2.36 6.68 10.00
N SER A 147 -3.07 7.70 10.48
CA SER A 147 -4.12 7.64 11.47
C SER A 147 -5.50 7.47 10.82
N THR A 148 -6.52 8.07 11.36
CA THR A 148 -7.87 8.20 10.77
C THR A 148 -8.50 9.51 11.20
N ALA A 149 -9.37 10.09 10.37
CA ALA A 149 -10.15 11.26 10.75
C ALA A 149 -11.06 10.97 11.96
N TYR A 150 -11.42 9.71 12.16
CA TYR A 150 -12.32 9.26 13.21
C TYR A 150 -11.69 9.13 14.61
N VAL A 151 -10.42 9.57 14.79
CA VAL A 151 -9.87 9.82 16.14
C VAL A 151 -10.64 10.92 16.87
N CYS A 152 -11.46 11.69 16.14
CA CYS A 152 -12.40 12.64 16.72
C CYS A 152 -13.50 11.98 17.58
N GLY A 153 -13.72 10.67 17.44
CA GLY A 153 -14.76 9.93 18.16
C GLY A 153 -16.17 10.43 17.87
N GLU A 154 -16.97 10.60 18.92
CA GLU A 154 -18.38 11.01 18.84
C GLU A 154 -18.62 12.51 18.66
N ARG A 155 -17.56 13.29 18.44
CA ARG A 155 -17.65 14.74 18.24
C ARG A 155 -18.45 15.10 17.00
N LYS A 156 -19.09 16.25 17.04
CA LYS A 156 -19.90 16.83 15.95
C LYS A 156 -19.37 18.22 15.59
N GLY A 157 -19.86 18.76 14.47
CA GLY A 157 -19.46 20.05 13.96
C GLY A 157 -18.09 20.05 13.31
N LEU A 158 -17.39 21.18 13.35
CA LEU A 158 -16.07 21.34 12.73
C LEU A 158 -14.96 20.75 13.62
N ILE A 159 -14.16 19.86 13.06
CA ILE A 159 -13.02 19.23 13.70
C ILE A 159 -11.73 19.78 13.09
N GLY A 160 -10.92 20.47 13.88
CA GLY A 160 -9.65 21.04 13.42
C GLY A 160 -8.54 19.98 13.30
N GLU A 161 -7.62 20.18 12.32
CA GLU A 161 -6.47 19.28 12.10
C GLU A 161 -5.52 19.25 13.31
N ASN A 162 -5.44 20.32 14.09
CA ASN A 162 -4.61 20.41 15.29
C ASN A 162 -5.23 19.77 16.54
N GLN A 163 -6.48 19.33 16.49
CA GLN A 163 -7.20 18.76 17.63
C GLN A 163 -7.00 17.25 17.68
N LEU A 164 -6.72 16.71 18.87
CA LEU A 164 -6.66 15.27 19.12
C LEU A 164 -7.42 14.93 20.40
N ASP A 165 -6.83 15.14 21.59
CA ASP A 165 -7.44 14.83 22.88
C ASP A 165 -8.21 16.04 23.40
N VAL A 166 -9.52 15.90 23.47
CA VAL A 166 -10.45 16.89 24.08
C VAL A 166 -11.45 16.20 25.01
N GLY A 167 -11.16 14.94 25.42
CA GLY A 167 -12.02 14.16 26.31
C GLY A 167 -13.20 13.52 25.60
N GLN A 168 -13.11 13.26 24.28
CA GLN A 168 -14.19 12.67 23.49
C GLN A 168 -14.44 11.19 23.79
N GLY A 169 -15.69 10.75 23.65
CA GLY A 169 -16.07 9.35 23.56
C GLY A 169 -15.75 8.75 22.18
N PHE A 170 -15.72 7.43 22.09
CA PHE A 170 -15.46 6.72 20.82
C PHE A 170 -16.60 5.76 20.50
N ARG A 171 -16.90 5.63 19.20
CA ARG A 171 -17.97 4.75 18.71
C ARG A 171 -17.61 3.28 18.82
N ASN A 172 -16.30 2.97 18.75
CA ASN A 172 -15.78 1.61 18.73
C ASN A 172 -14.30 1.54 19.12
N ASP A 173 -13.80 0.32 19.31
CA ASP A 173 -12.42 0.06 19.73
C ASP A 173 -11.40 0.41 18.64
N TYR A 174 -11.76 0.38 17.35
CA TYR A 174 -10.87 0.82 16.29
C TYR A 174 -10.53 2.31 16.42
N GLU A 175 -11.56 3.16 16.52
CA GLU A 175 -11.35 4.61 16.67
C GLU A 175 -10.50 4.92 17.90
N ARG A 176 -10.83 4.30 19.02
CA ARG A 176 -10.10 4.48 20.28
C ARG A 176 -8.67 3.97 20.18
N SER A 177 -8.41 2.82 19.57
CA SER A 177 -7.06 2.29 19.40
C SER A 177 -6.20 3.17 18.49
N LYS A 178 -6.77 3.75 17.43
CA LYS A 178 -6.07 4.68 16.54
C LYS A 178 -5.78 6.01 17.23
N PHE A 179 -6.70 6.49 18.06
CA PHE A 179 -6.50 7.68 18.90
C PHE A 179 -5.34 7.47 19.88
N GLU A 180 -5.34 6.39 20.68
CA GLU A 180 -4.27 6.09 21.63
C GLU A 180 -2.91 5.92 20.92
N ALA A 181 -2.88 5.28 19.76
CA ALA A 181 -1.68 5.15 18.96
C ALA A 181 -1.16 6.52 18.44
N GLU A 182 -2.05 7.44 18.03
CA GLU A 182 -1.66 8.78 17.62
C GLU A 182 -1.15 9.61 18.81
N CYS A 183 -1.73 9.47 20.00
CA CYS A 183 -1.18 10.09 21.22
C CYS A 183 0.26 9.62 21.46
N HIS A 184 0.53 8.31 21.41
CA HIS A 184 1.89 7.80 21.56
C HIS A 184 2.87 8.32 20.50
N VAL A 185 2.43 8.50 19.25
CA VAL A 185 3.26 9.09 18.20
C VAL A 185 3.62 10.53 18.53
N ARG A 186 2.65 11.34 18.98
CA ARG A 186 2.87 12.77 19.30
C ARG A 186 3.69 13.01 20.56
N GLU A 187 3.62 12.08 21.52
CA GLU A 187 4.37 12.16 22.79
C GLU A 187 5.84 11.74 22.64
N CYS A 188 6.25 11.21 21.47
CA CYS A 188 7.62 10.74 21.24
C CYS A 188 8.60 11.90 21.07
N SER A 189 9.43 12.15 22.10
CA SER A 189 10.43 13.23 22.12
C SER A 189 11.65 13.02 21.20
N TRP A 190 11.82 11.83 20.63
CA TRP A 190 12.93 11.51 19.71
C TRP A 190 12.55 11.57 18.23
N LEU A 191 11.31 11.93 17.91
CA LEU A 191 10.87 12.18 16.54
C LEU A 191 10.97 13.68 16.22
N ASP A 192 11.28 13.97 14.96
CA ASP A 192 11.27 15.33 14.41
C ASP A 192 9.85 15.66 13.94
N ASP A 193 9.00 16.15 14.84
CA ASP A 193 7.61 16.54 14.55
C ASP A 193 6.87 15.60 13.58
N PRO A 194 6.27 14.50 14.05
CA PRO A 194 5.70 13.49 13.18
C PRO A 194 4.58 14.05 12.28
N THR A 195 4.59 13.65 11.01
CA THR A 195 3.54 14.01 10.05
C THR A 195 2.38 13.04 10.16
N ILE A 196 1.17 13.54 10.36
CA ILE A 196 -0.03 12.73 10.63
C ILE A 196 -1.01 12.82 9.47
N TYR A 197 -1.40 11.68 8.93
CA TYR A 197 -2.43 11.56 7.91
C TYR A 197 -3.70 10.97 8.53
N ARG A 198 -4.81 11.66 8.42
CA ARG A 198 -6.11 11.26 8.95
C ARG A 198 -7.12 11.08 7.80
N PRO A 199 -7.03 9.99 7.03
CA PRO A 199 -8.03 9.72 6.01
C PRO A 199 -9.39 9.46 6.62
N ALA A 200 -10.43 9.89 5.90
CA ALA A 200 -11.82 9.51 6.14
C ALA A 200 -12.06 8.03 5.73
N VAL A 201 -13.30 7.60 5.52
CA VAL A 201 -13.60 6.24 5.08
C VAL A 201 -13.03 6.01 3.67
N ILE A 202 -12.06 5.13 3.55
CA ILE A 202 -11.44 4.80 2.27
C ILE A 202 -12.34 3.81 1.51
N SER A 203 -12.74 4.18 0.30
CA SER A 203 -13.44 3.32 -0.66
C SER A 203 -12.48 2.68 -1.67
N GLY A 204 -13.00 2.16 -2.77
CA GLY A 204 -12.22 1.61 -3.87
C GLY A 204 -11.51 2.65 -4.72
N ASP A 205 -10.85 2.16 -5.74
CA ASP A 205 -10.17 2.95 -6.76
C ASP A 205 -11.17 3.71 -7.64
N SER A 206 -10.93 4.99 -7.88
CA SER A 206 -11.86 5.85 -8.61
C SER A 206 -11.98 5.50 -10.10
N GLU A 207 -10.95 4.89 -10.70
CA GLU A 207 -10.93 4.55 -12.12
C GLU A 207 -11.42 3.13 -12.41
N THR A 208 -11.11 2.17 -11.52
CA THR A 208 -11.34 0.74 -11.76
C THR A 208 -12.42 0.13 -10.87
N GLY A 209 -12.78 0.80 -9.80
CA GLY A 209 -13.63 0.27 -8.73
C GLY A 209 -12.93 -0.77 -7.85
N TYR A 210 -11.64 -1.03 -8.07
CA TYR A 210 -10.90 -2.05 -7.33
C TYR A 210 -10.87 -1.79 -5.84
N THR A 211 -11.12 -2.83 -5.07
CA THR A 211 -10.83 -2.88 -3.63
C THR A 211 -10.32 -4.25 -3.24
N SER A 212 -9.35 -4.33 -2.33
CA SER A 212 -8.90 -5.61 -1.77
C SER A 212 -9.74 -6.06 -0.57
N THR A 213 -10.60 -5.19 -0.05
CA THR A 213 -11.46 -5.45 1.11
C THR A 213 -12.86 -4.87 0.89
N TYR A 214 -13.88 -5.53 1.42
CA TYR A 214 -15.27 -5.09 1.30
C TYR A 214 -15.78 -4.51 2.64
N HIS A 215 -15.13 -3.45 3.11
CA HIS A 215 -15.48 -2.68 4.31
C HIS A 215 -16.08 -1.31 3.95
N GLY A 216 -16.58 -0.58 4.96
CA GLY A 216 -17.14 0.76 4.78
C GLY A 216 -18.29 0.76 3.76
N LEU A 217 -18.20 1.64 2.75
CA LEU A 217 -19.21 1.78 1.69
C LEU A 217 -19.51 0.44 1.00
N TYR A 218 -18.49 -0.35 0.67
CA TYR A 218 -18.65 -1.62 -0.03
C TYR A 218 -19.49 -2.66 0.71
N LEU A 219 -19.61 -2.53 2.00
CA LEU A 219 -20.45 -3.42 2.77
C LEU A 219 -21.93 -3.20 2.48
N TYR A 220 -22.33 -1.92 2.43
CA TYR A 220 -23.71 -1.55 2.06
C TYR A 220 -23.99 -1.92 0.62
N LEU A 221 -23.07 -1.62 -0.31
CA LEU A 221 -23.22 -2.00 -1.72
C LEU A 221 -23.36 -3.51 -1.90
N ARG A 222 -22.55 -4.29 -1.19
CA ARG A 222 -22.62 -5.75 -1.20
C ARG A 222 -23.96 -6.26 -0.67
N LEU A 223 -24.47 -5.68 0.41
CA LEU A 223 -25.75 -6.06 0.98
C LEU A 223 -26.89 -5.79 -0.01
N ILE A 224 -26.93 -4.60 -0.60
CA ILE A 224 -27.90 -4.23 -1.62
C ILE A 224 -27.83 -5.19 -2.81
N ALA A 225 -26.61 -5.43 -3.35
CA ALA A 225 -26.39 -6.33 -4.47
C ALA A 225 -26.76 -7.79 -4.19
N MET A 226 -26.76 -8.21 -2.93
CA MET A 226 -27.19 -9.55 -2.54
C MET A 226 -28.70 -9.68 -2.38
N LEU A 227 -29.37 -8.64 -1.95
CA LEU A 227 -30.80 -8.70 -1.59
C LEU A 227 -31.71 -8.23 -2.73
N VAL A 228 -31.42 -7.07 -3.34
CA VAL A 228 -32.28 -6.46 -4.36
C VAL A 228 -32.57 -7.38 -5.55
N PRO A 229 -31.58 -8.09 -6.14
CA PRO A 229 -31.85 -8.99 -7.27
C PRO A 229 -32.72 -10.21 -6.96
N ARG A 230 -32.97 -10.52 -5.67
CA ARG A 230 -33.86 -11.62 -5.27
C ARG A 230 -35.34 -11.23 -5.37
N VAL A 231 -35.63 -9.93 -5.38
CA VAL A 231 -36.98 -9.42 -5.54
C VAL A 231 -37.34 -9.49 -7.03
N PRO A 232 -38.44 -10.18 -7.40
CA PRO A 232 -38.89 -10.22 -8.79
C PRO A 232 -39.18 -8.80 -9.30
N ALA A 233 -38.81 -8.55 -10.55
CA ALA A 233 -39.23 -7.33 -11.22
C ALA A 233 -40.70 -7.44 -11.66
N ASP A 234 -41.41 -6.30 -11.69
CA ASP A 234 -42.74 -6.19 -12.23
C ASP A 234 -42.74 -6.24 -13.77
N GLU A 235 -43.91 -6.05 -14.40
CA GLU A 235 -44.06 -6.03 -15.85
C GLU A 235 -43.29 -4.92 -16.56
N ASN A 236 -42.91 -3.84 -15.84
CA ASN A 236 -42.08 -2.73 -16.31
C ASN A 236 -40.58 -2.98 -16.04
N GLY A 237 -40.22 -4.08 -15.44
CA GLY A 237 -38.86 -4.43 -15.05
C GLY A 237 -38.38 -3.76 -13.76
N ILE A 238 -39.28 -3.15 -12.99
CA ILE A 238 -38.96 -2.45 -11.72
C ILE A 238 -39.06 -3.43 -10.55
N ARG A 239 -38.07 -3.39 -9.62
CA ARG A 239 -38.07 -4.14 -8.38
C ARG A 239 -38.55 -3.29 -7.22
N HIS A 240 -39.65 -3.69 -6.58
CA HIS A 240 -40.19 -3.00 -5.42
C HIS A 240 -39.55 -3.55 -4.14
N THR A 241 -38.64 -2.79 -3.56
CA THR A 241 -37.86 -3.16 -2.36
C THR A 241 -38.17 -2.24 -1.20
N PRO A 242 -39.31 -2.43 -0.51
CA PRO A 242 -39.73 -1.54 0.57
C PRO A 242 -38.82 -1.71 1.78
N ILE A 243 -38.08 -0.64 2.11
CA ILE A 243 -37.21 -0.53 3.30
C ILE A 243 -37.48 0.80 3.98
N ARG A 244 -37.69 0.79 5.28
CA ARG A 244 -37.77 1.97 6.11
C ARG A 244 -36.43 2.19 6.80
N LEU A 245 -35.74 3.29 6.46
CA LEU A 245 -34.47 3.66 7.06
C LEU A 245 -34.71 4.70 8.17
N PRO A 246 -34.24 4.46 9.43
CA PRO A 246 -34.45 5.39 10.55
C PRO A 246 -33.45 6.56 10.47
N MET A 247 -33.44 7.27 9.33
CA MET A 247 -32.59 8.41 9.05
C MET A 247 -33.27 9.36 8.07
N SER A 248 -32.75 10.58 7.89
CA SER A 248 -33.26 11.58 6.94
C SER A 248 -32.81 11.30 5.51
N GLY A 249 -31.71 10.59 5.35
CA GLY A 249 -31.04 10.34 4.08
C GLY A 249 -30.06 11.47 3.66
N GLY A 250 -30.07 12.61 4.37
CA GLY A 250 -29.17 13.73 4.11
C GLY A 250 -27.92 13.77 5.01
N GLU A 251 -27.71 12.77 5.85
CA GLU A 251 -26.58 12.72 6.76
C GLU A 251 -25.24 12.62 5.99
N PRO A 252 -24.28 13.53 6.20
CA PRO A 252 -23.02 13.49 5.50
C PRO A 252 -22.21 12.23 5.87
N ARG A 253 -21.54 11.65 4.86
CA ARG A 253 -20.60 10.53 4.97
C ARG A 253 -19.31 10.90 4.28
N ASN A 254 -18.24 11.01 5.02
CA ASN A 254 -16.93 11.33 4.47
C ASN A 254 -16.29 10.06 3.89
N VAL A 255 -16.43 9.86 2.59
CA VAL A 255 -15.87 8.71 1.86
C VAL A 255 -14.93 9.21 0.78
N VAL A 256 -13.76 8.58 0.65
CA VAL A 256 -12.69 8.99 -0.27
C VAL A 256 -12.12 7.80 -1.05
N PRO A 257 -11.81 7.94 -2.35
CA PRO A 257 -11.18 6.88 -3.13
C PRO A 257 -9.73 6.61 -2.70
N VAL A 258 -9.34 5.33 -2.69
CA VAL A 258 -8.02 4.89 -2.21
C VAL A 258 -6.85 5.43 -3.04
N ASP A 259 -7.01 5.50 -4.35
CA ASP A 259 -6.03 6.03 -5.29
C ASP A 259 -5.74 7.51 -5.04
N TRP A 260 -6.79 8.30 -4.76
CA TRP A 260 -6.64 9.71 -4.39
C TRP A 260 -5.91 9.86 -3.05
N VAL A 261 -6.30 9.09 -2.01
CA VAL A 261 -5.64 9.11 -0.70
C VAL A 261 -4.15 8.79 -0.83
N ALA A 262 -3.79 7.76 -1.60
CA ALA A 262 -2.39 7.38 -1.82
C ALA A 262 -1.62 8.48 -2.56
N LYS A 263 -2.20 9.08 -3.60
CA LYS A 263 -1.61 10.19 -4.36
C LYS A 263 -1.35 11.40 -3.48
N VAL A 264 -2.31 11.77 -2.61
CA VAL A 264 -2.18 12.86 -1.64
C VAL A 264 -1.08 12.56 -0.62
N ILE A 265 -1.10 11.39 0.02
CA ILE A 265 -0.06 11.01 1.00
C ILE A 265 1.32 11.02 0.35
N THR A 266 1.44 10.49 -0.87
CA THR A 266 2.72 10.47 -1.60
C THR A 266 3.21 11.89 -1.93
N ARG A 267 2.31 12.83 -2.30
CA ARG A 267 2.64 14.24 -2.49
C ARG A 267 3.15 14.85 -1.18
N LEU A 268 2.41 14.70 -0.10
CA LEU A 268 2.74 15.28 1.21
C LEU A 268 4.05 14.71 1.78
N LEU A 269 4.29 13.41 1.62
CA LEU A 269 5.53 12.75 2.04
C LEU A 269 6.76 13.30 1.31
N THR A 270 6.62 13.73 0.06
CA THR A 270 7.70 14.29 -0.76
C THR A 270 7.82 15.82 -0.65
N THR A 271 6.92 16.49 0.06
CA THR A 271 6.93 17.94 0.26
C THR A 271 7.52 18.24 1.64
N THR A 272 8.73 18.80 1.67
CA THR A 272 9.45 19.05 2.94
C THR A 272 8.69 19.98 3.86
N GLU A 273 8.02 21.00 3.33
CA GLU A 273 7.24 21.98 4.09
C GLU A 273 5.94 21.40 4.68
N ALA A 274 5.54 20.22 4.22
CA ALA A 274 4.38 19.51 4.76
C ALA A 274 4.69 18.72 6.03
N ARG A 275 5.98 18.52 6.36
CA ARG A 275 6.39 17.76 7.56
C ARG A 275 5.87 18.41 8.84
N GLY A 276 5.63 17.59 9.86
CA GLY A 276 5.15 18.03 11.16
C GLY A 276 3.68 18.46 11.19
N ASN A 277 2.98 18.46 10.06
CA ASN A 277 1.57 18.83 10.01
C ASN A 277 0.66 17.61 10.15
N THR A 278 -0.58 17.88 10.54
CA THR A 278 -1.68 16.92 10.50
C THR A 278 -2.60 17.24 9.33
N PHE A 279 -3.07 16.22 8.64
CA PHE A 279 -3.89 16.34 7.45
C PHE A 279 -5.17 15.52 7.58
N HIS A 280 -6.34 16.17 7.56
CA HIS A 280 -7.59 15.47 7.35
C HIS A 280 -7.78 15.22 5.85
N ILE A 281 -7.62 13.96 5.44
CA ILE A 281 -7.80 13.55 4.03
C ILE A 281 -9.27 13.13 3.87
N SER A 282 -10.12 14.13 3.67
CA SER A 282 -11.58 14.00 3.56
C SER A 282 -12.09 14.66 2.27
N PRO A 283 -13.29 14.29 1.78
CA PRO A 283 -13.81 14.80 0.52
C PRO A 283 -14.23 16.28 0.63
N ASP A 284 -14.36 16.93 -0.52
CA ASP A 284 -14.93 18.27 -0.61
C ASP A 284 -16.43 18.24 -0.35
N VAL A 285 -17.11 17.28 -0.98
CA VAL A 285 -18.54 17.03 -0.86
C VAL A 285 -18.76 15.65 -0.26
N PRO A 286 -19.30 15.58 0.96
CA PRO A 286 -19.65 14.30 1.57
C PRO A 286 -20.74 13.57 0.81
N LEU A 287 -20.63 12.26 0.68
CA LEU A 287 -21.68 11.38 0.16
C LEU A 287 -22.84 11.29 1.16
N THR A 288 -24.08 11.16 0.67
CA THR A 288 -25.24 10.97 1.53
C THR A 288 -25.87 9.58 1.36
N PRO A 289 -26.56 9.02 2.37
CA PRO A 289 -27.31 7.78 2.23
C PRO A 289 -28.34 7.84 1.10
N ARG A 290 -28.98 8.99 0.89
CA ARG A 290 -29.92 9.20 -0.20
C ARG A 290 -29.27 9.01 -1.57
N GLN A 291 -28.12 9.61 -1.81
CA GLN A 291 -27.36 9.42 -3.04
C GLN A 291 -26.97 7.95 -3.24
N VAL A 292 -26.48 7.28 -2.20
CA VAL A 292 -26.14 5.83 -2.29
C VAL A 292 -27.36 5.02 -2.72
N VAL A 293 -28.53 5.27 -2.12
CA VAL A 293 -29.77 4.55 -2.46
C VAL A 293 -30.20 4.88 -3.89
N GLU A 294 -30.25 6.17 -4.28
CA GLU A 294 -30.63 6.59 -5.62
C GLU A 294 -29.73 5.97 -6.70
N TYR A 295 -28.42 5.96 -6.50
CA TYR A 295 -27.46 5.35 -7.44
C TYR A 295 -27.58 3.82 -7.49
N CYS A 296 -27.86 3.16 -6.36
CA CYS A 296 -28.14 1.72 -6.34
C CYS A 296 -29.48 1.43 -7.04
N TYR A 297 -30.48 2.29 -6.87
CA TYR A 297 -31.77 2.13 -7.53
C TYR A 297 -31.66 2.20 -9.06
N SER A 298 -30.91 3.18 -9.55
CA SER A 298 -30.59 3.29 -10.98
C SER A 298 -29.89 2.00 -11.47
N TYR A 299 -28.91 1.49 -10.73
CA TYR A 299 -28.17 0.29 -11.11
C TYR A 299 -29.01 -0.99 -11.16
N PHE A 300 -29.90 -1.20 -10.20
CA PHE A 300 -30.71 -2.43 -10.06
C PHE A 300 -32.13 -2.29 -10.63
N ASN A 301 -32.49 -1.15 -11.17
CA ASN A 301 -33.85 -0.79 -11.55
C ASN A 301 -34.85 -1.12 -10.41
N SER A 302 -34.66 -0.48 -9.27
CA SER A 302 -35.44 -0.74 -8.06
C SER A 302 -35.91 0.55 -7.40
N GLU A 303 -36.94 0.43 -6.55
CA GLU A 303 -37.53 1.53 -5.78
C GLU A 303 -38.12 1.05 -4.45
N GLY A 304 -38.54 1.96 -3.57
CA GLY A 304 -39.32 1.64 -2.39
C GLY A 304 -38.67 1.99 -1.05
N VAL A 305 -37.49 2.65 -1.00
CA VAL A 305 -36.90 3.09 0.28
C VAL A 305 -37.64 4.32 0.82
N ILE A 306 -37.99 4.25 2.10
CA ILE A 306 -38.67 5.32 2.86
C ILE A 306 -37.73 5.78 3.97
N TYR A 307 -37.52 7.09 4.07
CA TYR A 307 -36.73 7.69 5.14
C TYR A 307 -37.68 8.13 6.27
N CYS A 308 -37.48 7.63 7.51
CA CYS A 308 -38.32 7.88 8.68
C CYS A 308 -37.46 8.28 9.88
N ALA A 309 -36.83 9.48 9.78
CA ALA A 309 -35.93 9.99 10.84
C ALA A 309 -36.59 10.11 12.21
N ASP A 310 -37.89 10.45 12.26
CA ASP A 310 -38.61 10.84 13.47
C ASP A 310 -39.69 9.84 13.93
N GLN A 311 -39.88 8.74 13.23
CA GLN A 311 -40.86 7.75 13.57
C GLN A 311 -40.21 6.38 13.84
N PRO A 312 -40.42 5.77 15.01
CA PRO A 312 -40.08 4.38 15.18
C PRO A 312 -40.93 3.57 14.18
N ALA A 313 -40.25 2.82 13.30
CA ALA A 313 -40.94 1.90 12.41
C ALA A 313 -41.84 1.00 13.24
N ASP A 314 -43.15 1.00 12.93
CA ASP A 314 -44.07 0.05 13.54
C ASP A 314 -43.57 -1.35 13.19
N ARG A 315 -43.18 -2.12 14.21
CA ARG A 315 -42.43 -3.40 14.02
C ARG A 315 -43.33 -4.53 13.52
N ASP A 316 -44.64 -4.32 13.55
CA ASP A 316 -45.60 -5.39 13.25
C ASP A 316 -45.86 -5.63 11.76
N GLU A 317 -45.37 -4.70 10.87
CA GLU A 317 -45.54 -4.82 9.41
C GLU A 317 -44.18 -4.81 8.66
N VAL A 318 -43.13 -5.40 9.21
CA VAL A 318 -41.81 -5.44 8.56
C VAL A 318 -41.78 -6.56 7.52
N SER A 319 -41.53 -6.23 6.24
CA SER A 319 -41.34 -7.23 5.18
C SER A 319 -40.17 -8.16 5.48
N GLU A 320 -40.18 -9.38 4.91
CA GLU A 320 -39.05 -10.30 5.04
C GLU A 320 -37.76 -9.69 4.52
N PHE A 321 -37.81 -8.98 3.38
CA PHE A 321 -36.73 -8.25 2.79
C PHE A 321 -36.16 -7.15 3.72
N GLU A 322 -37.02 -6.32 4.29
CA GLU A 322 -36.63 -5.26 5.23
C GLU A 322 -35.98 -5.86 6.49
N ARG A 323 -36.53 -6.96 7.00
CA ARG A 323 -36.01 -7.66 8.20
C ARG A 323 -34.59 -8.20 7.93
N GLU A 324 -34.38 -8.87 6.79
CA GLU A 324 -33.08 -9.41 6.40
C GLU A 324 -32.06 -8.26 6.22
N PHE A 325 -32.47 -7.14 5.60
CA PHE A 325 -31.62 -5.96 5.45
C PHE A 325 -31.21 -5.37 6.79
N LEU A 326 -32.17 -5.09 7.68
CA LEU A 326 -31.91 -4.49 9.00
C LEU A 326 -31.07 -5.38 9.90
N GLN A 327 -31.22 -6.69 9.85
CA GLN A 327 -30.39 -7.64 10.60
C GLN A 327 -28.92 -7.58 10.13
N ASN A 328 -28.69 -7.51 8.84
CA ASN A 328 -27.34 -7.48 8.29
C ASN A 328 -26.63 -6.11 8.51
N ILE A 329 -27.38 -5.01 8.60
CA ILE A 329 -26.81 -3.68 8.83
C ILE A 329 -26.60 -3.37 10.34
N GLN A 330 -27.21 -4.15 11.24
CA GLN A 330 -27.21 -3.87 12.68
C GLN A 330 -25.82 -3.65 13.29
N MET A 331 -24.81 -4.41 12.85
CA MET A 331 -23.42 -4.26 13.34
C MET A 331 -22.76 -2.93 12.93
N TYR A 332 -23.38 -2.15 12.04
CA TYR A 332 -22.88 -0.87 11.53
C TYR A 332 -23.68 0.33 12.00
N GLN A 333 -24.69 0.13 12.86
CA GLN A 333 -25.53 1.21 13.41
C GLN A 333 -24.73 2.30 14.13
N ALA A 334 -23.53 1.99 14.64
CA ALA A 334 -22.63 3.00 15.21
C ALA A 334 -22.24 4.10 14.20
N TYR A 335 -22.34 3.84 12.91
CA TYR A 335 -22.05 4.77 11.82
C TYR A 335 -23.30 5.37 11.16
N ASP A 336 -24.50 5.11 11.67
CA ASP A 336 -25.76 5.69 11.13
C ASP A 336 -25.92 7.18 11.47
N ARG A 337 -25.04 7.73 12.30
CA ARG A 337 -25.01 9.15 12.66
C ARG A 337 -24.23 9.97 11.62
N SER A 338 -24.62 11.24 11.47
CA SER A 338 -23.90 12.21 10.63
C SER A 338 -22.42 12.27 10.98
N ASP A 339 -21.56 12.25 9.98
CA ASP A 339 -20.13 12.54 10.15
C ASP A 339 -19.90 14.02 10.47
N PRO A 340 -18.84 14.37 11.19
CA PRO A 340 -18.46 15.75 11.40
C PRO A 340 -17.89 16.38 10.13
N ILE A 341 -17.77 17.69 10.12
CA ILE A 341 -17.02 18.45 9.12
C ILE A 341 -15.55 18.44 9.52
N PHE A 342 -14.68 17.99 8.66
CA PHE A 342 -13.23 18.03 8.89
C PHE A 342 -12.61 19.29 8.30
N ASP A 343 -11.87 20.04 9.12
CA ASP A 343 -10.99 21.11 8.64
C ASP A 343 -9.91 20.50 7.72
N ARG A 344 -9.65 21.14 6.59
CA ARG A 344 -8.71 20.68 5.56
C ARG A 344 -7.72 21.78 5.15
N ALA A 345 -7.49 22.74 6.02
CA ALA A 345 -6.65 23.90 5.68
C ALA A 345 -5.24 23.48 5.28
N ASN A 346 -4.61 22.57 6.03
CA ASN A 346 -3.30 22.03 5.68
C ASN A 346 -3.36 21.18 4.39
N LEU A 347 -4.37 20.33 4.24
CA LEU A 347 -4.54 19.53 3.02
C LEU A 347 -4.61 20.43 1.78
N LEU A 348 -5.44 21.45 1.81
CA LEU A 348 -5.62 22.39 0.69
C LEU A 348 -4.35 23.19 0.40
N ARG A 349 -3.62 23.57 1.44
CA ARG A 349 -2.36 24.32 1.30
C ARG A 349 -1.29 23.54 0.54
N PHE A 350 -1.14 22.24 0.77
CA PHE A 350 -0.02 21.43 0.24
C PHE A 350 -0.41 20.48 -0.90
N SER A 351 -1.70 20.24 -1.12
CA SER A 351 -2.22 19.33 -2.15
C SER A 351 -3.56 19.74 -2.75
N GLY A 352 -3.94 21.03 -2.65
CA GLY A 352 -5.18 21.56 -3.21
C GLY A 352 -5.26 21.48 -4.75
N ASP A 353 -4.14 21.25 -5.42
CA ASP A 353 -4.05 20.96 -6.86
C ASP A 353 -4.46 19.52 -7.23
N ILE A 354 -4.74 18.67 -6.22
CA ILE A 354 -5.18 17.28 -6.39
C ILE A 354 -6.61 17.14 -5.85
N PRO A 355 -7.65 17.48 -6.64
CA PRO A 355 -9.03 17.43 -6.19
C PRO A 355 -9.46 16.01 -5.85
N CYS A 356 -10.30 15.86 -4.82
CA CYS A 356 -10.90 14.59 -4.48
C CYS A 356 -11.95 14.22 -5.54
N PRO A 357 -11.88 13.03 -6.16
CA PRO A 357 -12.95 12.55 -7.02
C PRO A 357 -14.27 12.47 -6.24
N GLU A 358 -15.34 13.07 -6.79
CA GLU A 358 -16.68 12.93 -6.25
C GLU A 358 -17.19 11.50 -6.47
N ILE A 359 -17.83 10.94 -5.44
CA ILE A 359 -18.51 9.65 -5.59
C ILE A 359 -19.90 9.91 -6.16
N ASP A 360 -19.92 10.07 -7.47
CA ASP A 360 -21.14 10.23 -8.27
C ASP A 360 -21.77 8.86 -8.63
N GLU A 361 -22.85 8.90 -9.38
CA GLU A 361 -23.55 7.70 -9.85
C GLU A 361 -22.63 6.77 -10.67
N GLN A 362 -21.79 7.33 -11.56
CA GLN A 362 -20.89 6.54 -12.41
C GLN A 362 -19.82 5.83 -11.61
N LEU A 363 -19.24 6.50 -10.61
CA LEU A 363 -18.23 5.90 -9.75
C LEU A 363 -18.85 4.82 -8.85
N LEU A 364 -20.04 5.06 -8.30
CA LEU A 364 -20.72 4.06 -7.47
C LEU A 364 -21.13 2.83 -8.30
N HIS A 365 -21.59 3.00 -9.54
CA HIS A 365 -21.85 1.89 -10.45
C HIS A 365 -20.56 1.11 -10.75
N ARG A 366 -19.42 1.79 -10.94
CA ARG A 366 -18.11 1.14 -11.10
C ARG A 366 -17.72 0.29 -9.89
N TYR A 367 -18.05 0.75 -8.67
CA TYR A 367 -17.85 -0.04 -7.45
C TYR A 367 -18.74 -1.29 -7.43
N LEU A 368 -19.99 -1.17 -7.83
CA LEU A 368 -20.91 -2.31 -7.94
C LEU A 368 -20.42 -3.32 -8.99
N ASP A 369 -20.08 -2.85 -10.19
CA ASP A 369 -19.55 -3.69 -11.28
C ASP A 369 -18.30 -4.46 -10.86
N PHE A 370 -17.39 -3.79 -10.13
CA PHE A 370 -16.21 -4.46 -9.60
C PHE A 370 -16.60 -5.52 -8.57
N GLY A 371 -17.46 -5.20 -7.64
CA GLY A 371 -17.95 -6.12 -6.61
C GLY A 371 -18.60 -7.36 -7.20
N GLU A 372 -19.48 -7.19 -8.18
CA GLU A 372 -20.15 -8.28 -8.90
C GLU A 372 -19.14 -9.17 -9.65
N ARG A 373 -18.23 -8.58 -10.42
CA ARG A 373 -17.18 -9.31 -11.16
C ARG A 373 -16.26 -10.10 -10.24
N ASP A 374 -15.89 -9.55 -9.10
CA ASP A 374 -15.05 -10.20 -8.07
C ASP A 374 -15.85 -11.17 -7.18
N ARG A 375 -17.17 -11.25 -7.39
CA ARG A 375 -18.11 -12.00 -6.52
C ARG A 375 -17.92 -11.64 -5.05
N TRP A 376 -17.74 -10.35 -4.78
CA TRP A 376 -17.57 -9.79 -3.44
C TRP A 376 -16.45 -10.50 -2.64
N GLY A 377 -15.31 -10.72 -3.28
CA GLY A 377 -14.12 -11.37 -2.71
C GLY A 377 -14.09 -12.90 -2.80
N LYS A 378 -15.15 -13.56 -3.30
CA LYS A 378 -15.16 -15.01 -3.44
C LYS A 378 -14.26 -15.51 -4.58
N ARG A 379 -14.11 -14.73 -5.67
CA ARG A 379 -13.28 -15.09 -6.82
C ARG A 379 -11.80 -15.19 -6.46
N ARG A 380 -11.30 -14.31 -5.60
CA ARG A 380 -9.89 -14.29 -5.18
C ARG A 380 -9.49 -15.48 -4.33
N LYS A 381 -10.42 -16.08 -3.59
CA LYS A 381 -10.13 -17.28 -2.79
C LYS A 381 -9.81 -18.50 -3.65
N ASN A 382 -10.23 -18.50 -4.92
CA ASN A 382 -10.14 -19.64 -5.85
C ASN A 382 -9.17 -19.40 -7.01
N ALA A 383 -8.65 -18.19 -7.20
CA ALA A 383 -7.70 -17.88 -8.25
C ALA A 383 -6.28 -17.98 -7.72
N ALA A 384 -5.61 -19.09 -8.02
CA ALA A 384 -4.15 -19.11 -8.04
C ALA A 384 -3.70 -18.60 -9.41
N PRO A 385 -3.13 -17.42 -9.56
CA PRO A 385 -2.48 -17.05 -10.80
C PRO A 385 -1.13 -17.76 -10.86
N HIS A 386 -1.04 -18.81 -11.64
CA HIS A 386 0.21 -19.31 -12.19
C HIS A 386 0.61 -18.41 -13.36
N LEU A 387 1.15 -17.23 -13.04
CA LEU A 387 1.92 -16.45 -14.01
C LEU A 387 3.37 -16.55 -13.56
N ASP A 388 4.22 -17.01 -14.46
CA ASP A 388 5.67 -16.91 -14.23
C ASP A 388 6.02 -15.41 -14.18
N PRO A 389 6.55 -14.92 -13.06
CA PRO A 389 6.97 -13.52 -12.97
C PRO A 389 7.92 -13.10 -14.09
N ALA A 390 8.76 -13.99 -14.57
CA ALA A 390 9.70 -13.73 -15.65
C ALA A 390 9.00 -13.47 -17.00
N GLU A 391 7.93 -14.21 -17.35
CA GLU A 391 7.19 -14.00 -18.60
C GLU A 391 6.50 -12.65 -18.70
N VAL A 392 5.99 -12.13 -17.57
CA VAL A 392 5.27 -10.85 -17.56
C VAL A 392 6.24 -9.67 -17.74
N ARG A 393 7.46 -9.76 -17.20
CA ARG A 393 8.43 -8.67 -17.17
C ARG A 393 9.17 -8.45 -18.48
N THR A 394 9.41 -9.49 -19.24
CA THR A 394 10.12 -9.38 -20.51
C THR A 394 9.36 -8.61 -21.59
N THR A 395 8.04 -8.43 -21.43
CA THR A 395 7.16 -7.77 -22.41
C THR A 395 6.76 -6.34 -22.04
N LEU A 396 7.09 -5.87 -20.82
CA LEU A 396 6.66 -4.54 -20.36
C LEU A 396 7.70 -3.45 -20.70
N PRO A 397 7.26 -2.28 -21.20
CA PRO A 397 8.13 -1.12 -21.35
C PRO A 397 8.64 -0.68 -19.96
N ARG A 398 9.85 -0.15 -19.93
CA ARG A 398 10.42 0.44 -18.71
C ARG A 398 9.78 1.77 -18.41
N PRO A 399 9.67 2.19 -17.12
CA PRO A 399 9.31 3.56 -16.82
C PRO A 399 10.34 4.49 -17.46
N GLU A 400 9.89 5.59 -18.04
CA GLU A 400 10.77 6.69 -18.43
C GLU A 400 11.37 7.24 -17.13
N ALA A 401 12.54 6.73 -16.77
CA ALA A 401 13.28 7.22 -15.63
C ALA A 401 13.83 8.60 -15.98
N ASP A 402 13.59 9.58 -15.12
CA ASP A 402 14.28 10.86 -15.20
C ASP A 402 15.79 10.59 -15.16
N PRO A 403 16.53 10.87 -16.26
CA PRO A 403 17.97 10.60 -16.33
C PRO A 403 18.76 11.34 -15.25
N GLU A 404 18.28 12.51 -14.79
CA GLU A 404 18.92 13.33 -13.76
C GLU A 404 18.72 12.72 -12.36
N ALA A 405 17.59 12.08 -12.07
CA ALA A 405 17.37 11.37 -10.80
C ALA A 405 18.32 10.18 -10.62
N TYR A 406 18.72 9.53 -11.72
CA TYR A 406 19.72 8.46 -11.68
C TYR A 406 21.16 8.99 -11.65
N ALA A 407 21.45 10.12 -12.30
CA ALA A 407 22.79 10.71 -12.33
C ALA A 407 23.18 11.35 -10.99
N SER A 408 22.23 11.88 -10.23
CA SER A 408 22.45 12.52 -8.92
C SER A 408 22.60 11.53 -7.75
N SER A 409 22.22 10.27 -7.94
CA SER A 409 22.39 9.24 -6.92
C SER A 409 23.83 8.72 -6.91
N GLY A 410 24.80 9.40 -6.35
CA GLY A 410 26.24 9.11 -6.24
C GLY A 410 26.72 7.65 -6.10
N TRP A 411 26.28 6.77 -6.97
CA TRP A 411 26.58 5.36 -6.98
C TRP A 411 27.97 5.13 -7.60
N SER A 412 28.86 4.56 -6.83
CA SER A 412 30.16 4.15 -7.35
C SER A 412 29.99 2.99 -8.32
N THR A 413 30.50 3.16 -9.53
CA THR A 413 30.70 2.05 -10.48
C THR A 413 31.71 1.09 -9.89
N LEU A 414 31.30 -0.14 -9.60
CA LEU A 414 32.22 -1.21 -9.23
C LEU A 414 32.88 -1.76 -10.51
N THR A 415 34.18 -1.91 -10.51
CA THR A 415 34.88 -2.66 -11.54
C THR A 415 35.23 -4.03 -10.96
N ILE A 416 34.70 -5.08 -11.59
CA ILE A 416 34.95 -6.47 -11.20
C ILE A 416 35.93 -7.08 -12.18
N GLU A 417 36.98 -7.72 -11.69
CA GLU A 417 37.95 -8.46 -12.49
C GLU A 417 37.63 -9.97 -12.39
N SER A 418 37.47 -10.61 -13.54
CA SER A 418 37.32 -12.05 -13.64
C SER A 418 38.67 -12.74 -13.69
N SER A 419 38.86 -13.80 -12.94
CA SER A 419 40.05 -14.66 -13.01
C SER A 419 39.97 -15.71 -14.14
N GLY A 420 38.90 -15.71 -14.92
CA GLY A 420 38.63 -16.61 -16.04
C GLY A 420 39.18 -16.11 -17.40
N PRO A 421 38.88 -16.83 -18.49
CA PRO A 421 39.19 -16.40 -19.84
C PRO A 421 38.53 -15.05 -20.19
N PRO A 422 39.10 -14.28 -21.15
CA PRO A 422 38.53 -13.01 -21.56
C PRO A 422 37.07 -13.13 -22.02
N LEU A 423 36.28 -12.18 -21.61
CA LEU A 423 34.84 -12.11 -21.83
C LEU A 423 34.53 -11.40 -23.16
N PRO A 424 33.56 -11.87 -24.01
CA PRO A 424 33.06 -11.07 -25.10
C PRO A 424 32.40 -9.78 -24.57
N PRO A 425 32.26 -8.73 -25.40
CA PRO A 425 31.46 -7.57 -25.00
C PRO A 425 30.01 -7.95 -24.68
N PHE A 426 29.49 -7.45 -23.57
CA PHE A 426 28.08 -7.65 -23.18
C PHE A 426 27.53 -6.44 -22.42
N GLU A 427 26.22 -6.29 -22.44
CA GLU A 427 25.47 -5.34 -21.63
C GLU A 427 24.19 -6.03 -21.14
N ILE A 428 23.94 -6.01 -19.83
CA ILE A 428 22.85 -6.74 -19.20
C ILE A 428 22.33 -6.02 -17.97
N GLY A 429 21.01 -6.01 -17.78
CA GLY A 429 20.38 -5.63 -16.53
C GLY A 429 20.22 -6.87 -15.64
N LEU A 430 20.48 -6.74 -14.34
CA LEU A 430 20.24 -7.75 -13.34
C LEU A 430 19.27 -7.20 -12.30
N ASP A 431 18.13 -7.87 -12.13
CA ASP A 431 17.10 -7.52 -11.16
C ASP A 431 16.96 -8.67 -10.17
N LEU A 432 17.60 -8.50 -9.00
CA LEU A 432 17.58 -9.49 -7.93
C LEU A 432 16.40 -9.23 -6.99
N HIS A 433 15.53 -10.23 -6.83
CA HIS A 433 14.34 -10.15 -5.99
C HIS A 433 14.59 -10.73 -4.61
N GLY A 434 14.02 -10.10 -3.58
CA GLY A 434 14.05 -10.59 -2.21
C GLY A 434 14.78 -9.64 -1.24
N PRO A 435 14.89 -10.01 0.04
CA PRO A 435 15.66 -9.25 1.01
C PRO A 435 17.09 -9.05 0.51
N TRP A 436 17.57 -7.80 0.59
CA TRP A 436 18.90 -7.42 0.07
C TRP A 436 19.03 -7.48 -1.46
N GLY A 437 17.95 -7.74 -2.20
CA GLY A 437 17.90 -7.66 -3.64
C GLY A 437 18.09 -6.22 -4.14
N GLY A 438 18.34 -6.07 -5.42
CA GLY A 438 18.53 -4.77 -6.06
C GLY A 438 18.61 -4.88 -7.57
N GLN A 439 18.67 -3.74 -8.23
CA GLN A 439 18.80 -3.65 -9.67
C GLN A 439 20.23 -3.23 -10.04
N TRP A 440 20.79 -3.89 -11.03
CA TRP A 440 22.17 -3.68 -11.44
C TRP A 440 22.27 -3.63 -12.94
N HIS A 441 23.16 -2.78 -13.45
CA HIS A 441 23.52 -2.69 -14.85
C HIS A 441 24.97 -3.11 -15.01
N MET A 442 25.20 -4.16 -15.77
CA MET A 442 26.51 -4.77 -15.96
C MET A 442 26.97 -4.59 -17.41
N VAL A 443 28.17 -4.09 -17.59
CA VAL A 443 28.77 -3.83 -18.90
C VAL A 443 30.17 -4.41 -18.96
N GLY A 444 30.38 -5.35 -19.86
CA GLY A 444 31.70 -5.88 -20.22
C GLY A 444 32.09 -5.39 -21.61
N ASN A 445 33.25 -4.80 -21.73
CA ASN A 445 33.76 -4.26 -23.01
C ASN A 445 34.71 -5.22 -23.78
N GLY A 446 34.67 -6.49 -23.43
CA GLY A 446 35.67 -7.48 -23.88
C GLY A 446 36.88 -7.51 -22.96
N GLY A 447 37.31 -8.70 -22.52
CA GLY A 447 38.40 -8.87 -21.57
C GLY A 447 37.92 -9.34 -20.19
N ASN A 448 38.79 -9.19 -19.18
CA ASN A 448 38.52 -9.73 -17.83
C ASN A 448 37.89 -8.70 -16.87
N ARG A 449 37.44 -7.55 -17.39
CA ARG A 449 36.87 -6.48 -16.57
C ARG A 449 35.43 -6.19 -16.97
N MET A 450 34.56 -6.10 -16.00
CA MET A 450 33.21 -5.62 -16.17
C MET A 450 32.93 -4.45 -15.22
N LYS A 451 32.10 -3.52 -15.69
CA LYS A 451 31.57 -2.43 -14.86
C LYS A 451 30.19 -2.81 -14.38
N VAL A 452 29.96 -2.69 -13.09
CA VAL A 452 28.67 -2.91 -12.47
C VAL A 452 28.18 -1.57 -11.90
N ARG A 453 27.02 -1.15 -12.34
CA ARG A 453 26.34 0.05 -11.84
C ARG A 453 25.03 -0.37 -11.21
N PRO A 454 24.60 0.27 -10.16
CA PRO A 454 23.26 0.10 -9.69
C PRO A 454 22.23 0.69 -10.67
N GLY A 455 21.02 0.13 -10.64
CA GLY A 455 19.95 0.46 -11.58
C GLY A 455 19.97 -0.38 -12.85
N LEU A 456 18.85 -0.39 -13.57
CA LEU A 456 18.74 -1.12 -14.83
C LEU A 456 19.28 -0.29 -16.00
N PRO A 457 19.70 -0.93 -17.11
CA PRO A 457 20.07 -0.23 -18.32
C PRO A 457 18.95 0.67 -18.81
N LEU A 458 19.28 1.88 -19.27
CA LEU A 458 18.30 2.83 -19.81
C LEU A 458 17.84 2.48 -21.23
N LYS A 459 18.62 1.67 -21.96
CA LYS A 459 18.29 1.26 -23.31
C LYS A 459 17.28 0.12 -23.31
N ALA A 460 16.24 0.24 -24.12
CA ALA A 460 15.14 -0.72 -24.18
C ALA A 460 15.52 -2.10 -24.73
N ASP A 461 16.61 -2.18 -25.50
CA ASP A 461 17.10 -3.41 -26.16
C ASP A 461 18.06 -4.23 -25.31
N VAL A 462 18.50 -3.71 -24.16
CA VAL A 462 19.37 -4.44 -23.24
C VAL A 462 18.55 -5.46 -22.44
N PRO A 463 18.90 -6.76 -22.50
CA PRO A 463 18.18 -7.79 -21.77
C PRO A 463 18.28 -7.58 -20.25
N ILE A 464 17.19 -7.85 -19.54
CA ILE A 464 17.12 -7.82 -18.09
C ILE A 464 16.91 -9.23 -17.57
N LEU A 465 17.81 -9.67 -16.71
CA LEU A 465 17.67 -10.94 -15.97
C LEU A 465 16.99 -10.69 -14.64
N HIS A 466 15.89 -11.36 -14.43
CA HIS A 466 15.14 -11.33 -13.19
C HIS A 466 15.42 -12.62 -12.41
N ILE A 467 16.12 -12.52 -11.29
CA ILE A 467 16.52 -13.68 -10.48
C ILE A 467 16.03 -13.49 -9.05
N PRO A 468 15.24 -14.43 -8.51
CA PRO A 468 14.94 -14.44 -7.09
C PRO A 468 16.23 -14.61 -6.27
N LEU A 469 16.55 -13.67 -5.39
CA LEU A 469 17.77 -13.72 -4.58
C LEU A 469 17.83 -15.00 -3.73
N VAL A 470 16.67 -15.47 -3.25
CA VAL A 470 16.57 -16.73 -2.50
C VAL A 470 17.00 -17.93 -3.36
N GLU A 471 16.66 -17.96 -4.63
CA GLU A 471 17.12 -19.01 -5.55
C GLU A 471 18.62 -18.88 -5.80
N LEU A 472 19.11 -17.66 -5.98
CA LEU A 472 20.55 -17.40 -6.10
C LEU A 472 21.32 -17.85 -4.85
N MET A 473 20.79 -17.58 -3.64
CA MET A 473 21.44 -17.93 -2.39
C MET A 473 21.33 -19.43 -2.02
N ASN A 474 20.22 -20.08 -2.31
CA ASN A 474 20.02 -21.49 -2.01
C ASN A 474 20.88 -22.42 -2.88
N HIS A 475 21.41 -21.92 -3.99
CA HIS A 475 22.20 -22.71 -4.94
C HIS A 475 23.65 -22.23 -5.04
N PHE A 476 24.16 -21.51 -4.01
CA PHE A 476 25.55 -21.04 -4.01
C PHE A 476 26.60 -22.12 -4.15
N ASP A 477 26.27 -23.36 -3.81
CA ASP A 477 27.17 -24.50 -3.93
C ASP A 477 27.00 -25.29 -5.25
N ASP A 478 25.91 -25.07 -6.01
CA ASP A 478 25.63 -25.75 -7.30
C ASP A 478 24.97 -24.78 -8.32
N LEU A 479 25.63 -23.66 -8.57
CA LEU A 479 25.08 -22.56 -9.38
C LEU A 479 25.22 -22.74 -10.90
N GLU A 480 25.92 -23.75 -11.36
CA GLU A 480 26.11 -23.97 -12.79
C GLU A 480 24.79 -24.32 -13.53
N ARG A 481 23.88 -25.05 -12.89
CA ARG A 481 22.63 -25.49 -13.50
C ARG A 481 21.48 -24.45 -13.49
N PRO A 482 21.15 -23.86 -12.37
CA PRO A 482 20.05 -22.90 -12.33
C PRO A 482 20.33 -21.62 -13.14
N LEU A 483 21.54 -21.07 -13.05
CA LEU A 483 21.90 -19.85 -13.78
C LEU A 483 21.95 -20.07 -15.29
N HIS A 484 22.41 -21.20 -15.74
CA HIS A 484 22.38 -21.56 -17.16
C HIS A 484 20.95 -21.53 -17.73
N GLN A 485 19.95 -21.82 -16.94
CA GLN A 485 18.54 -21.79 -17.35
C GLN A 485 18.05 -20.36 -17.57
N TYR A 486 18.48 -19.40 -16.76
CA TYR A 486 18.14 -17.98 -16.89
C TYR A 486 18.96 -17.28 -18.00
N PHE A 487 20.17 -17.74 -18.28
CA PHE A 487 21.07 -17.16 -19.27
C PHE A 487 20.91 -17.74 -20.68
N LYS A 488 20.13 -18.79 -20.88
CA LYS A 488 19.95 -19.48 -22.17
C LYS A 488 19.54 -18.59 -23.34
N ASN A 489 18.89 -17.46 -23.06
CA ASN A 489 18.38 -16.55 -24.08
C ASN A 489 19.30 -15.35 -24.34
N VAL A 490 20.48 -15.30 -23.75
CA VAL A 490 21.46 -14.22 -23.93
C VAL A 490 22.64 -14.78 -24.68
N ALA A 491 22.76 -14.44 -25.96
CA ALA A 491 23.76 -15.00 -26.89
C ALA A 491 25.22 -14.97 -26.39
N ALA A 492 25.55 -14.06 -25.46
CA ALA A 492 26.88 -13.97 -24.85
C ALA A 492 27.14 -15.04 -23.78
N PHE A 493 26.15 -15.84 -23.39
CA PHE A 493 26.22 -16.80 -22.28
C PHE A 493 25.99 -18.26 -22.70
N ASP A 494 26.06 -18.54 -24.00
CA ASP A 494 25.71 -19.83 -24.59
C ASP A 494 26.63 -20.99 -24.18
N ASP A 495 27.82 -20.71 -23.62
CA ASP A 495 28.82 -21.73 -23.26
C ASP A 495 28.97 -22.01 -21.75
N GLY A 496 28.13 -21.39 -20.90
CA GLY A 496 28.09 -21.65 -19.44
C GLY A 496 29.32 -21.17 -18.65
N ARG A 497 30.36 -20.69 -19.31
CA ARG A 497 31.65 -20.30 -18.67
C ARG A 497 31.55 -19.06 -17.77
N TRP A 498 30.43 -18.36 -17.80
CA TRP A 498 30.19 -17.06 -17.17
C TRP A 498 29.58 -17.12 -15.78
N CYS A 499 28.87 -18.21 -15.51
CA CYS A 499 28.08 -18.33 -14.27
C CYS A 499 28.97 -18.26 -13.03
N LEU A 500 30.11 -18.96 -13.05
CA LEU A 500 31.00 -19.02 -11.88
C LEU A 500 31.66 -17.68 -11.53
N PRO A 501 32.26 -16.90 -12.47
CA PRO A 501 32.85 -15.61 -12.13
C PRO A 501 31.82 -14.57 -11.68
N LEU A 502 30.64 -14.55 -12.31
CA LEU A 502 29.56 -13.63 -11.96
C LEU A 502 29.06 -13.90 -10.55
N VAL A 503 28.82 -15.16 -10.24
CA VAL A 503 28.35 -15.61 -8.92
C VAL A 503 29.40 -15.39 -7.85
N SER A 504 30.65 -15.71 -8.12
CA SER A 504 31.76 -15.47 -7.19
C SER A 504 31.89 -13.99 -6.85
N SER A 505 31.71 -13.10 -7.83
CA SER A 505 31.77 -11.65 -7.66
C SER A 505 30.53 -11.10 -6.94
N LEU A 506 29.35 -11.61 -7.24
CA LEU A 506 28.13 -11.28 -6.50
C LEU A 506 28.22 -11.77 -5.05
N ARG A 507 28.78 -12.95 -4.82
CA ARG A 507 29.05 -13.49 -3.48
C ARG A 507 30.00 -12.57 -2.69
N GLN A 508 31.11 -12.15 -3.27
CA GLN A 508 32.04 -11.23 -2.62
C GLN A 508 31.40 -9.87 -2.32
N SER A 509 30.58 -9.34 -3.23
CA SER A 509 29.86 -8.09 -3.00
C SER A 509 28.78 -8.20 -1.93
N LEU A 510 28.07 -9.32 -1.85
CA LEU A 510 27.06 -9.59 -0.84
C LEU A 510 27.67 -9.89 0.53
N THR A 511 28.83 -10.56 0.60
CA THR A 511 29.55 -10.81 1.86
C THR A 511 30.33 -9.61 2.36
N ALA A 512 30.75 -8.70 1.49
CA ALA A 512 31.39 -7.43 1.87
C ALA A 512 30.37 -6.39 2.40
N THR A 513 29.07 -6.66 2.26
CA THR A 513 27.97 -5.83 2.78
C THR A 513 27.34 -6.43 4.06
N GLN A 514 27.81 -7.57 4.51
CA GLN A 514 27.54 -8.13 5.84
C GLN A 514 28.58 -7.61 6.85
#